data_6efe92e8e6e4bf7ed09a65b42d477639
#
_entry.id   6efe92e8e6e4bf7ed09a65b42d477639
#
_cell.length_a   1.000
_cell.length_b   1.000
_cell.length_c   1.000
_cell.angle_alpha   90.00
_cell.angle_beta   90.00
_cell.angle_gamma   90.00
#
_symmetry.space_group_name_H-M   'P 1'
#
loop_
_entity.id
_entity.type
_entity.pdbx_description
1 polymer ?
#
loop_
_entity_poly.entity_id
_entity_poly.type
_entity_poly.pdbx_seq_one_letter_code
_entity_poly.pdbx_strand_id
1 'polypeptide(L)'
;MILREQAAHFIGHAVRQVGGNSSLDLQRMHGQRLEDLRSWGKHFLLCFPGFTLRVHFLLWGSYRIDERREGTPRLSLEFDNGEMNFYSSSLKYIEGDLGAIYDWSADVMADAWDPKAARRKLRAHPQTLACDALLDQDVFAGVGNIIKNEVLHRIRVHPESTIGALPARKLGELVTQARDYSFDFYEWKKAYVLKQHYQVHTKTICPRDGQRLAFRAHLGTRKRRAFFCERCQKLYQ
;
A
#
# COMPACT_ATOMS: atom_id res chain seq x y z
N MET A 1 8.35 -1.11 0.96
CA MET A 1 9.62 -0.34 1.09
C MET A 1 10.29 -0.59 2.45
N ILE A 2 9.77 -0.16 3.61
CA ILE A 2 10.45 -0.32 4.92
C ILE A 2 10.88 -1.76 5.20
N LEU A 3 9.98 -2.73 5.07
CA LEU A 3 10.32 -4.14 5.27
C LEU A 3 11.41 -4.63 4.30
N ARG A 4 11.36 -4.19 3.03
CA ARG A 4 12.40 -4.54 2.04
C ARG A 4 13.78 -4.04 2.47
N GLU A 5 13.86 -2.83 3.01
CA GLU A 5 15.13 -2.27 3.52
C GLU A 5 15.63 -3.05 4.75
N GLN A 6 14.73 -3.31 5.71
CA GLN A 6 15.09 -4.03 6.93
C GLN A 6 15.51 -5.49 6.68
N ALA A 7 14.94 -6.12 5.67
CA ALA A 7 15.19 -7.52 5.33
C ALA A 7 16.31 -7.70 4.26
N ALA A 8 16.91 -6.61 3.77
CA ALA A 8 17.85 -6.67 2.65
C ALA A 8 19.09 -7.54 2.94
N HIS A 9 19.50 -7.65 4.20
CA HIS A 9 20.65 -8.45 4.61
C HIS A 9 20.45 -9.96 4.48
N PHE A 10 19.22 -10.43 4.26
CA PHE A 10 18.93 -11.85 3.98
C PHE A 10 19.13 -12.23 2.51
N ILE A 11 19.26 -11.26 1.61
CA ILE A 11 19.50 -11.54 0.18
C ILE A 11 20.83 -12.29 0.03
N GLY A 12 20.80 -13.38 -0.73
CA GLY A 12 21.96 -14.24 -0.94
C GLY A 12 22.10 -15.38 0.09
N HIS A 13 21.33 -15.38 1.17
CA HIS A 13 21.33 -16.41 2.21
C HIS A 13 20.31 -17.51 1.93
N ALA A 14 20.63 -18.74 2.33
CA ALA A 14 19.72 -19.88 2.23
C ALA A 14 18.81 -19.98 3.44
N VAL A 15 17.54 -20.32 3.21
CA VAL A 15 16.59 -20.61 4.26
C VAL A 15 16.98 -21.90 4.97
N ARG A 16 17.31 -21.81 6.26
CA ARG A 16 17.78 -22.94 7.10
C ARG A 16 16.61 -23.71 7.71
N GLN A 17 15.62 -22.95 8.21
CA GLN A 17 14.40 -23.53 8.78
C GLN A 17 13.19 -22.74 8.34
N VAL A 18 12.07 -23.44 8.20
CA VAL A 18 10.79 -22.87 7.83
C VAL A 18 9.73 -23.35 8.81
N GLY A 19 8.92 -22.43 9.33
CA GLY A 19 7.83 -22.73 10.25
C GLY A 19 6.63 -21.82 10.04
N GLY A 20 5.57 -22.10 10.80
CA GLY A 20 4.36 -21.28 10.78
C GLY A 20 3.09 -22.10 10.70
N ASN A 21 1.94 -21.40 10.81
CA ASN A 21 0.59 -22.02 10.77
C ASN A 21 -0.12 -21.85 9.43
N SER A 22 0.62 -21.55 8.35
CA SER A 22 0.05 -21.48 7.01
C SER A 22 -0.30 -22.88 6.49
N SER A 23 -1.39 -22.96 5.71
CA SER A 23 -1.74 -24.16 4.93
C SER A 23 -0.94 -24.29 3.62
N LEU A 24 -0.14 -23.27 3.29
CA LEU A 24 0.76 -23.31 2.14
C LEU A 24 1.90 -24.31 2.40
N ASP A 25 2.38 -25.01 1.38
CA ASP A 25 3.57 -25.85 1.51
C ASP A 25 4.80 -24.96 1.79
N LEU A 26 5.09 -24.77 3.07
CA LEU A 26 6.20 -23.92 3.52
C LEU A 26 7.54 -24.58 3.27
N GLN A 27 7.60 -25.94 3.19
CA GLN A 27 8.86 -26.67 3.01
C GLN A 27 9.50 -26.41 1.63
N ARG A 28 8.71 -25.96 0.68
CA ARG A 28 9.23 -25.53 -0.63
C ARG A 28 10.37 -24.49 -0.53
N MET A 29 10.39 -23.70 0.52
CA MET A 29 11.42 -22.66 0.73
C MET A 29 12.66 -23.17 1.46
N HIS A 30 12.59 -24.36 2.11
CA HIS A 30 13.72 -24.91 2.85
C HIS A 30 14.91 -25.18 1.92
N GLY A 31 16.09 -24.72 2.32
CA GLY A 31 17.32 -24.84 1.54
C GLY A 31 17.42 -23.89 0.35
N GLN A 32 16.34 -23.19 -0.03
CA GLN A 32 16.37 -22.24 -1.13
C GLN A 32 17.10 -20.95 -0.76
N ARG A 33 17.87 -20.41 -1.70
CA ARG A 33 18.55 -19.11 -1.56
C ARG A 33 17.57 -17.98 -1.84
N LEU A 34 17.46 -17.01 -0.96
CA LEU A 34 16.72 -15.79 -1.25
C LEU A 34 17.51 -14.92 -2.22
N GLU A 35 17.02 -14.81 -3.47
CA GLU A 35 17.74 -14.11 -4.55
C GLU A 35 17.48 -12.59 -4.53
N ASP A 36 16.25 -12.17 -4.23
CA ASP A 36 15.87 -10.77 -4.25
C ASP A 36 14.66 -10.51 -3.34
N LEU A 37 14.49 -9.26 -2.92
CA LEU A 37 13.33 -8.75 -2.21
C LEU A 37 12.72 -7.60 -2.99
N ARG A 38 11.46 -7.76 -3.42
CA ARG A 38 10.72 -6.73 -4.14
C ARG A 38 9.46 -6.32 -3.38
N SER A 39 8.89 -5.22 -3.80
CA SER A 39 7.58 -4.78 -3.34
C SER A 39 6.79 -4.20 -4.50
N TRP A 40 5.50 -4.51 -4.57
CA TRP A 40 4.56 -3.88 -5.46
C TRP A 40 3.32 -3.49 -4.65
N GLY A 41 3.05 -2.21 -4.57
CA GLY A 41 1.97 -1.71 -3.74
C GLY A 41 2.08 -2.18 -2.29
N LYS A 42 1.13 -3.02 -1.87
CA LYS A 42 1.09 -3.61 -0.51
C LYS A 42 1.58 -5.05 -0.47
N HIS A 43 2.15 -5.56 -1.56
CA HIS A 43 2.73 -6.89 -1.63
C HIS A 43 4.22 -6.82 -1.31
N PHE A 44 4.68 -7.70 -0.45
CA PHE A 44 6.09 -7.98 -0.22
C PHE A 44 6.42 -9.29 -0.91
N LEU A 45 7.48 -9.30 -1.70
CA LEU A 45 7.83 -10.38 -2.63
C LEU A 45 9.21 -10.90 -2.27
N LEU A 46 9.28 -12.17 -1.84
CA LEU A 46 10.52 -12.88 -1.60
C LEU A 46 10.79 -13.73 -2.84
N CYS A 47 11.83 -13.40 -3.59
CA CYS A 47 12.18 -14.07 -4.85
C CYS A 47 13.17 -15.20 -4.59
N PHE A 48 12.80 -16.40 -5.00
CA PHE A 48 13.60 -17.62 -4.93
C PHE A 48 13.84 -18.18 -6.35
N PRO A 49 14.78 -19.11 -6.54
CA PRO A 49 14.94 -19.79 -7.82
C PRO A 49 13.64 -20.44 -8.31
N GLY A 50 13.12 -19.94 -9.43
CA GLY A 50 11.93 -20.49 -10.09
C GLY A 50 10.57 -20.08 -9.49
N PHE A 51 10.50 -19.41 -8.34
CA PHE A 51 9.24 -18.94 -7.78
C PHE A 51 9.40 -17.71 -6.89
N THR A 52 8.31 -17.03 -6.61
CA THR A 52 8.26 -15.91 -5.64
C THR A 52 7.20 -16.18 -4.59
N LEU A 53 7.53 -15.94 -3.33
CA LEU A 53 6.52 -15.90 -2.27
C LEU A 53 5.99 -14.46 -2.13
N ARG A 54 4.71 -14.28 -2.38
CA ARG A 54 4.00 -13.03 -2.07
C ARG A 54 3.48 -13.06 -0.65
N VAL A 55 3.84 -12.05 0.14
CA VAL A 55 3.27 -11.76 1.45
C VAL A 55 2.40 -10.51 1.35
N HIS A 56 1.14 -10.60 1.76
CA HIS A 56 0.24 -9.46 1.88
C HIS A 56 -0.30 -9.37 3.29
N PHE A 57 -0.02 -8.24 3.96
CA PHE A 57 -0.49 -8.01 5.32
C PHE A 57 -1.99 -7.71 5.32
N LEU A 58 -2.72 -8.45 6.13
CA LEU A 58 -4.12 -8.19 6.39
C LEU A 58 -4.27 -6.99 7.33
N LEU A 59 -5.51 -6.67 7.73
CA LEU A 59 -5.80 -5.49 8.54
C LEU A 59 -4.92 -5.39 9.81
N TRP A 60 -4.61 -6.53 10.43
CA TRP A 60 -3.81 -6.64 11.66
C TRP A 60 -2.45 -7.29 11.40
N GLY A 61 -2.04 -7.37 10.15
CA GLY A 61 -0.79 -7.99 9.76
C GLY A 61 0.43 -7.21 10.27
N SER A 62 1.43 -7.94 10.69
CA SER A 62 2.71 -7.40 11.15
C SER A 62 3.85 -8.35 10.85
N TYR A 63 5.06 -7.86 10.99
CA TYR A 63 6.28 -8.66 10.87
C TYR A 63 7.26 -8.34 12.00
N ARG A 64 8.23 -9.22 12.17
CA ARG A 64 9.41 -9.00 13.00
C ARG A 64 10.64 -9.49 12.26
N ILE A 65 11.73 -8.78 12.39
CA ILE A 65 13.06 -9.13 11.91
C ILE A 65 13.92 -9.36 13.16
N ASP A 66 14.55 -10.53 13.24
CA ASP A 66 15.41 -10.98 14.35
C ASP A 66 14.71 -10.96 15.71
N GLU A 67 13.39 -10.97 15.71
CA GLU A 67 12.54 -10.95 16.89
C GLU A 67 11.31 -11.84 16.67
N ARG A 68 10.75 -12.33 17.76
CA ARG A 68 9.44 -12.98 17.79
C ARG A 68 8.48 -12.24 18.72
N ARG A 69 7.20 -12.26 18.40
CA ARG A 69 6.15 -11.85 19.31
C ARG A 69 5.39 -13.09 19.81
N GLU A 70 4.57 -12.92 20.84
CA GLU A 70 3.64 -13.94 21.27
C GLU A 70 2.74 -14.44 20.13
N GLY A 71 2.47 -15.75 20.14
CA GLY A 71 1.66 -16.44 19.15
C GLY A 71 2.46 -16.99 17.98
N THR A 72 1.88 -17.98 17.32
CA THR A 72 2.50 -18.65 16.16
C THR A 72 2.48 -17.75 14.95
N PRO A 73 3.63 -17.50 14.30
CA PRO A 73 3.66 -16.75 13.05
C PRO A 73 2.90 -17.50 11.94
N ARG A 74 2.40 -16.77 10.98
CA ARG A 74 1.85 -17.33 9.74
C ARG A 74 2.95 -17.96 8.88
N LEU A 75 4.14 -17.34 8.92
CA LEU A 75 5.38 -17.81 8.31
C LEU A 75 6.55 -17.34 9.16
N SER A 76 7.50 -18.24 9.42
CA SER A 76 8.82 -17.97 9.98
C SER A 76 9.86 -18.52 9.02
N LEU A 77 10.85 -17.70 8.66
CA LEU A 77 12.01 -18.08 7.86
C LEU A 77 13.26 -17.80 8.68
N GLU A 78 14.06 -18.83 8.95
CA GLU A 78 15.35 -18.71 9.62
C GLU A 78 16.47 -18.83 8.56
N PHE A 79 17.45 -17.93 8.68
CA PHE A 79 18.66 -17.88 7.88
C PHE A 79 19.87 -18.06 8.83
N ASP A 80 21.07 -18.15 8.29
CA ASP A 80 22.29 -18.18 9.09
C ASP A 80 22.62 -16.83 9.77
N ASN A 81 22.03 -15.75 9.27
CA ASN A 81 22.24 -14.38 9.74
C ASN A 81 21.00 -13.74 10.39
N GLY A 82 19.98 -14.52 10.76
CA GLY A 82 18.79 -14.03 11.45
C GLY A 82 17.50 -14.67 10.99
N GLU A 83 16.35 -14.02 11.31
CA GLU A 83 15.03 -14.57 10.99
C GLU A 83 14.02 -13.51 10.56
N MET A 84 13.06 -13.92 9.73
CA MET A 84 11.87 -13.14 9.37
C MET A 84 10.60 -13.83 9.86
N ASN A 85 9.78 -13.14 10.62
CA ASN A 85 8.51 -13.63 11.15
C ASN A 85 7.34 -12.78 10.66
N PHE A 86 6.33 -13.42 10.04
CA PHE A 86 5.14 -12.76 9.50
C PHE A 86 3.89 -13.20 10.24
N TYR A 87 3.07 -12.26 10.67
CA TYR A 87 1.84 -12.50 11.44
C TYR A 87 0.64 -11.93 10.73
N SER A 88 -0.51 -12.64 10.79
CA SER A 88 -1.78 -12.21 10.19
C SER A 88 -1.62 -11.75 8.73
N SER A 89 -0.95 -12.57 7.94
CA SER A 89 -0.66 -12.31 6.53
C SER A 89 -1.27 -13.37 5.60
N SER A 90 -1.56 -12.98 4.38
CA SER A 90 -1.89 -13.87 3.27
C SER A 90 -0.62 -14.21 2.51
N LEU A 91 -0.40 -15.49 2.27
CA LEU A 91 0.75 -16.02 1.54
C LEU A 91 0.28 -16.65 0.24
N LYS A 92 1.03 -16.44 -0.84
CA LYS A 92 0.76 -17.08 -2.14
C LYS A 92 2.06 -17.25 -2.90
N TYR A 93 2.29 -18.43 -3.46
CA TYR A 93 3.33 -18.63 -4.46
C TYR A 93 2.93 -18.03 -5.80
N ILE A 94 3.89 -17.47 -6.46
CA ILE A 94 3.82 -16.92 -7.81
C ILE A 94 4.87 -17.63 -8.62
N GLU A 95 4.46 -18.24 -9.72
CA GLU A 95 5.33 -18.89 -10.68
C GLU A 95 5.61 -17.93 -11.86
N GLY A 96 6.81 -18.01 -12.42
CA GLY A 96 7.18 -17.26 -13.60
C GLY A 96 7.53 -15.78 -13.35
N ASP A 97 7.49 -14.99 -14.43
CA ASP A 97 7.96 -13.61 -14.44
C ASP A 97 6.99 -12.66 -13.72
N LEU A 98 7.51 -11.94 -12.76
CA LEU A 98 6.74 -10.90 -12.04
C LEU A 98 6.30 -9.75 -12.95
N GLY A 99 7.02 -9.47 -14.04
CA GLY A 99 6.67 -8.45 -15.01
C GLY A 99 5.38 -8.76 -15.78
N ALA A 100 5.08 -10.05 -15.95
CA ALA A 100 3.82 -10.50 -16.57
C ALA A 100 2.60 -10.40 -15.62
N ILE A 101 2.85 -10.32 -14.31
CA ILE A 101 1.80 -10.36 -13.28
C ILE A 101 1.54 -8.96 -12.69
N TYR A 102 2.58 -8.16 -12.54
CA TYR A 102 2.52 -6.85 -11.92
C TYR A 102 2.78 -5.73 -12.92
N ASP A 103 1.85 -4.81 -13.03
CA ASP A 103 2.07 -3.53 -13.72
C ASP A 103 2.88 -2.59 -12.81
N TRP A 104 4.18 -2.60 -12.97
CA TRP A 104 5.10 -1.74 -12.19
C TRP A 104 4.86 -0.26 -12.43
N SER A 105 4.27 0.12 -13.57
CA SER A 105 3.90 1.50 -13.87
C SER A 105 2.75 2.02 -13.01
N ALA A 106 2.02 1.13 -12.33
CA ALA A 106 0.94 1.49 -11.41
C ALA A 106 1.41 1.66 -9.96
N ASP A 107 2.61 1.17 -9.58
CA ASP A 107 3.12 1.32 -8.23
C ASP A 107 3.63 2.75 -8.02
N VAL A 108 2.92 3.52 -7.18
CA VAL A 108 3.21 4.94 -6.94
C VAL A 108 4.61 5.20 -6.34
N MET A 109 5.26 4.18 -5.80
CA MET A 109 6.59 4.28 -5.21
C MET A 109 7.70 3.63 -6.06
N ALA A 110 7.35 3.00 -7.18
CA ALA A 110 8.33 2.44 -8.10
C ALA A 110 8.98 3.50 -8.99
N ASP A 111 10.21 3.24 -9.43
CA ASP A 111 10.88 4.10 -10.43
C ASP A 111 10.16 4.05 -11.78
N ALA A 112 9.53 2.90 -12.09
CA ALA A 112 8.75 2.68 -13.29
C ALA A 112 7.35 3.36 -13.26
N TRP A 113 6.98 4.08 -12.19
CA TRP A 113 5.69 4.79 -12.11
C TRP A 113 5.45 5.69 -13.32
N ASP A 114 4.30 5.50 -13.99
CA ASP A 114 3.89 6.34 -15.13
C ASP A 114 2.63 7.16 -14.82
N PRO A 115 2.76 8.46 -14.49
CA PRO A 115 1.64 9.36 -14.24
C PRO A 115 0.75 9.57 -15.47
N LYS A 116 1.29 9.37 -16.70
CA LYS A 116 0.49 9.47 -17.93
C LYS A 116 -0.41 8.25 -18.08
N ALA A 117 0.11 7.04 -17.79
CA ALA A 117 -0.68 5.81 -17.74
C ALA A 117 -1.79 5.90 -16.70
N ALA A 118 -1.48 6.38 -15.48
CA ALA A 118 -2.47 6.60 -14.44
C ALA A 118 -3.61 7.54 -14.92
N ARG A 119 -3.26 8.67 -15.54
CA ARG A 119 -4.27 9.60 -16.10
C ARG A 119 -5.12 8.96 -17.21
N ARG A 120 -4.53 8.14 -18.09
CA ARG A 120 -5.29 7.41 -19.12
C ARG A 120 -6.30 6.45 -18.50
N LYS A 121 -5.86 5.65 -17.52
CA LYS A 121 -6.73 4.72 -16.79
C LYS A 121 -7.87 5.44 -16.08
N LEU A 122 -7.60 6.56 -15.41
CA LEU A 122 -8.64 7.38 -14.76
C LEU A 122 -9.67 7.88 -15.77
N ARG A 123 -9.22 8.44 -16.90
CA ARG A 123 -10.12 8.97 -17.94
C ARG A 123 -10.97 7.89 -18.63
N ALA A 124 -10.53 6.64 -18.63
CA ALA A 124 -11.29 5.52 -19.15
C ALA A 124 -12.53 5.18 -18.27
N HIS A 125 -12.53 5.64 -17.01
CA HIS A 125 -13.60 5.40 -16.05
C HIS A 125 -14.12 6.70 -15.42
N PRO A 126 -14.73 7.61 -16.22
CA PRO A 126 -15.09 8.97 -15.80
C PRO A 126 -16.11 9.03 -14.66
N GLN A 127 -16.96 7.99 -14.54
CA GLN A 127 -18.00 7.91 -13.49
C GLN A 127 -17.45 7.41 -12.13
N THR A 128 -16.20 6.97 -12.07
CA THR A 128 -15.60 6.51 -10.83
C THR A 128 -15.45 7.67 -9.84
N LEU A 129 -15.82 7.43 -8.59
CA LEU A 129 -15.62 8.42 -7.52
C LEU A 129 -14.13 8.59 -7.22
N ALA A 130 -13.72 9.80 -6.90
CA ALA A 130 -12.32 10.11 -6.57
C ALA A 130 -11.79 9.28 -5.39
N CYS A 131 -12.65 8.96 -4.42
CA CYS A 131 -12.27 8.09 -3.30
C CYS A 131 -12.03 6.63 -3.72
N ASP A 132 -12.78 6.10 -4.69
CA ASP A 132 -12.60 4.75 -5.21
C ASP A 132 -11.41 4.68 -6.17
N ALA A 133 -11.23 5.69 -7.01
CA ALA A 133 -10.13 5.81 -7.94
C ALA A 133 -8.76 5.76 -7.23
N LEU A 134 -8.61 6.49 -6.10
CA LEU A 134 -7.38 6.44 -5.29
C LEU A 134 -7.12 5.09 -4.63
N LEU A 135 -8.14 4.24 -4.48
CA LEU A 135 -8.01 2.90 -3.91
C LEU A 135 -7.82 1.81 -4.96
N ASP A 136 -7.87 2.19 -6.24
CA ASP A 136 -7.66 1.26 -7.34
C ASP A 136 -6.16 0.92 -7.45
N GLN A 137 -5.83 -0.35 -7.20
CA GLN A 137 -4.45 -0.81 -7.22
C GLN A 137 -3.89 -0.93 -8.65
N ASP A 138 -4.75 -1.02 -9.66
CA ASP A 138 -4.33 -1.02 -11.07
C ASP A 138 -3.96 0.38 -11.56
N VAL A 139 -4.32 1.42 -10.78
CA VAL A 139 -4.00 2.83 -11.06
C VAL A 139 -2.98 3.37 -10.06
N PHE A 140 -3.16 3.09 -8.77
CA PHE A 140 -2.37 3.63 -7.66
C PHE A 140 -1.99 2.50 -6.69
N ALA A 141 -1.21 1.52 -7.18
CA ALA A 141 -0.75 0.43 -6.33
C ALA A 141 0.00 0.98 -5.11
N GLY A 142 -0.39 0.50 -3.92
CA GLY A 142 0.15 0.97 -2.66
C GLY A 142 -0.74 1.96 -1.91
N VAL A 143 -1.48 2.81 -2.61
CA VAL A 143 -2.38 3.79 -1.97
C VAL A 143 -3.45 3.07 -1.14
N GLY A 144 -3.60 3.51 0.09
CA GLY A 144 -4.56 2.98 1.06
C GLY A 144 -5.48 4.06 1.61
N ASN A 145 -6.34 3.65 2.56
CA ASN A 145 -7.40 4.49 3.08
C ASN A 145 -6.90 5.79 3.73
N ILE A 146 -5.76 5.76 4.39
CA ILE A 146 -5.15 6.96 4.99
C ILE A 146 -4.77 7.93 3.88
N ILE A 147 -3.94 7.49 2.94
CA ILE A 147 -3.45 8.30 1.83
C ILE A 147 -4.63 8.87 1.02
N LYS A 148 -5.65 8.05 0.73
CA LYS A 148 -6.87 8.51 0.05
C LYS A 148 -7.51 9.72 0.75
N ASN A 149 -7.74 9.66 2.05
CA ASN A 149 -8.37 10.75 2.78
C ASN A 149 -7.50 12.02 2.79
N GLU A 150 -6.22 11.86 3.05
CA GLU A 150 -5.27 12.96 3.15
C GLU A 150 -5.02 13.64 1.79
N VAL A 151 -4.87 12.87 0.72
CA VAL A 151 -4.70 13.39 -0.65
C VAL A 151 -5.93 14.20 -1.07
N LEU A 152 -7.15 13.67 -0.90
CA LEU A 152 -8.37 14.38 -1.26
C LEU A 152 -8.52 15.69 -0.48
N HIS A 153 -8.18 15.69 0.81
CA HIS A 153 -8.15 16.92 1.59
C HIS A 153 -7.06 17.87 1.08
N ARG A 154 -5.84 17.39 0.83
CA ARG A 154 -4.72 18.20 0.36
C ARG A 154 -5.05 18.95 -0.93
N ILE A 155 -5.68 18.28 -1.89
CA ILE A 155 -6.09 18.85 -3.19
C ILE A 155 -7.47 19.54 -3.17
N ARG A 156 -8.18 19.57 -2.04
CA ARG A 156 -9.50 20.17 -1.86
C ARG A 156 -10.58 19.58 -2.79
N VAL A 157 -10.56 18.27 -3.00
CA VAL A 157 -11.56 17.53 -3.78
C VAL A 157 -12.43 16.70 -2.85
N HIS A 158 -13.74 16.83 -2.99
CA HIS A 158 -14.70 16.02 -2.22
C HIS A 158 -14.57 14.54 -2.62
N PRO A 159 -14.63 13.58 -1.69
CA PRO A 159 -14.43 12.17 -2.01
C PRO A 159 -15.45 11.59 -2.98
N GLU A 160 -16.65 12.15 -3.07
CA GLU A 160 -17.73 11.74 -3.99
C GLU A 160 -17.68 12.48 -5.33
N SER A 161 -16.65 13.28 -5.60
CA SER A 161 -16.46 13.85 -6.94
C SER A 161 -16.20 12.74 -7.95
N THR A 162 -16.79 12.85 -9.15
CA THR A 162 -16.53 11.93 -10.26
C THR A 162 -15.22 12.32 -10.97
N ILE A 163 -14.47 11.34 -11.44
CA ILE A 163 -13.21 11.60 -12.16
C ILE A 163 -13.41 12.44 -13.41
N GLY A 164 -14.51 12.20 -14.14
CA GLY A 164 -14.83 12.92 -15.37
C GLY A 164 -15.17 14.39 -15.17
N ALA A 165 -15.72 14.75 -14.01
CA ALA A 165 -16.05 16.14 -13.67
C ALA A 165 -14.87 16.92 -13.09
N LEU A 166 -13.75 16.25 -12.76
CA LEU A 166 -12.56 16.95 -12.26
C LEU A 166 -11.93 17.83 -13.35
N PRO A 167 -11.69 19.11 -13.08
CA PRO A 167 -10.87 19.93 -13.97
C PRO A 167 -9.51 19.28 -14.20
N ALA A 168 -8.92 19.45 -15.39
CA ALA A 168 -7.64 18.85 -15.77
C ALA A 168 -6.53 19.10 -14.75
N ARG A 169 -6.51 20.31 -14.13
CA ARG A 169 -5.60 20.65 -13.04
C ARG A 169 -5.81 19.76 -11.82
N LYS A 170 -7.08 19.53 -11.39
CA LYS A 170 -7.39 18.71 -10.23
C LYS A 170 -7.08 17.24 -10.46
N LEU A 171 -7.35 16.73 -11.66
CA LEU A 171 -6.92 15.39 -12.05
C LEU A 171 -5.39 15.25 -12.02
N GLY A 172 -4.67 16.28 -12.47
CA GLY A 172 -3.21 16.35 -12.36
C GLY A 172 -2.73 16.32 -10.90
N GLU A 173 -3.32 17.17 -10.05
CA GLU A 173 -3.01 17.23 -8.61
C GLU A 173 -3.28 15.87 -7.93
N LEU A 174 -4.38 15.18 -8.27
CA LEU A 174 -4.72 13.87 -7.71
C LEU A 174 -3.62 12.84 -8.01
N VAL A 175 -3.17 12.78 -9.26
CA VAL A 175 -2.12 11.83 -9.69
C VAL A 175 -0.78 12.16 -9.02
N THR A 176 -0.39 13.43 -8.99
CA THR A 176 0.87 13.88 -8.39
C THR A 176 0.85 13.63 -6.87
N GLN A 177 -0.22 14.06 -6.20
CA GLN A 177 -0.31 13.96 -4.74
C GLN A 177 -0.49 12.52 -4.25
N ALA A 178 -1.03 11.59 -5.06
CA ALA A 178 -1.04 10.18 -4.72
C ALA A 178 0.39 9.62 -4.55
N ARG A 179 1.34 10.04 -5.41
CA ARG A 179 2.75 9.69 -5.30
C ARG A 179 3.44 10.44 -4.15
N ASP A 180 3.38 11.78 -4.17
CA ASP A 180 4.08 12.62 -3.20
C ASP A 180 3.71 12.25 -1.76
N TYR A 181 2.40 12.13 -1.49
CA TYR A 181 1.93 11.74 -0.16
C TYR A 181 2.35 10.31 0.23
N SER A 182 2.53 9.41 -0.74
CA SER A 182 3.02 8.06 -0.46
C SER A 182 4.47 8.07 0.00
N PHE A 183 5.32 8.95 -0.56
CA PHE A 183 6.69 9.17 -0.09
C PHE A 183 6.71 9.88 1.28
N ASP A 184 5.93 10.94 1.46
CA ASP A 184 5.75 11.58 2.76
C ASP A 184 5.35 10.55 3.83
N PHE A 185 4.34 9.73 3.52
CA PHE A 185 3.85 8.67 4.39
C PHE A 185 4.95 7.66 4.76
N TYR A 186 5.77 7.27 3.79
CA TYR A 186 6.88 6.35 4.02
C TYR A 186 7.90 6.95 4.99
N GLU A 187 8.34 8.20 4.78
CA GLU A 187 9.29 8.88 5.64
C GLU A 187 8.74 9.06 7.07
N TRP A 188 7.50 9.53 7.20
CA TRP A 188 6.88 9.71 8.50
C TRP A 188 6.64 8.38 9.23
N LYS A 189 6.35 7.32 8.50
CA LYS A 189 6.18 5.99 9.08
C LYS A 189 7.52 5.44 9.57
N LYS A 190 8.58 5.65 8.82
CA LYS A 190 9.95 5.26 9.17
C LYS A 190 10.45 6.00 10.43
N ALA A 191 10.09 7.27 10.54
CA ALA A 191 10.40 8.11 11.70
C ALA A 191 9.41 7.94 12.89
N TYR A 192 8.41 7.06 12.79
CA TYR A 192 7.36 6.83 13.82
C TYR A 192 6.49 8.04 14.16
N VAL A 193 6.45 9.07 13.30
CA VAL A 193 5.68 10.32 13.49
C VAL A 193 4.41 10.41 12.60
N LEU A 194 4.09 9.39 11.83
CA LEU A 194 3.03 9.39 10.83
C LEU A 194 1.70 9.97 11.32
N LYS A 195 1.24 9.60 12.53
CA LYS A 195 -0.05 10.07 13.07
C LYS A 195 -0.09 11.57 13.37
N GLN A 196 1.07 12.19 13.58
CA GLN A 196 1.19 13.63 13.82
C GLN A 196 0.90 14.43 12.55
N HIS A 197 1.11 13.83 11.37
CA HIS A 197 0.91 14.46 10.06
C HIS A 197 -0.50 14.28 9.49
N TYR A 198 -1.39 13.53 10.17
CA TYR A 198 -2.78 13.41 9.71
C TYR A 198 -3.51 14.75 9.84
N GLN A 199 -4.12 15.19 8.75
CA GLN A 199 -4.92 16.39 8.67
C GLN A 199 -6.42 16.09 8.87
N VAL A 200 -6.90 14.98 8.29
CA VAL A 200 -8.31 14.60 8.36
C VAL A 200 -8.53 13.15 8.82
N HIS A 201 -7.59 12.25 8.52
CA HIS A 201 -7.78 10.84 8.85
C HIS A 201 -7.85 10.64 10.37
N THR A 202 -9.01 10.19 10.88
CA THR A 202 -9.32 10.04 12.31
C THR A 202 -9.32 11.35 13.12
N LYS A 203 -9.38 12.50 12.45
CA LYS A 203 -9.54 13.81 13.08
C LYS A 203 -11.02 14.22 13.09
N THR A 204 -11.35 15.18 13.95
CA THR A 204 -12.72 15.70 14.12
C THR A 204 -12.89 17.13 13.62
N ILE A 205 -11.79 17.89 13.57
CA ILE A 205 -11.78 19.30 13.18
C ILE A 205 -10.85 19.47 11.98
N CYS A 206 -11.31 20.21 10.99
CA CYS A 206 -10.51 20.56 9.81
C CYS A 206 -9.44 21.59 10.20
N PRO A 207 -8.15 21.31 9.99
CA PRO A 207 -7.09 22.25 10.37
C PRO A 207 -7.03 23.50 9.48
N ARG A 208 -7.76 23.50 8.34
CA ARG A 208 -7.75 24.59 7.37
C ARG A 208 -8.78 25.66 7.65
N ASP A 209 -9.95 25.28 8.15
CA ASP A 209 -11.07 26.20 8.32
C ASP A 209 -11.81 26.07 9.69
N GLY A 210 -11.30 25.20 10.58
CA GLY A 210 -11.87 25.00 11.92
C GLY A 210 -13.23 24.28 11.95
N GLN A 211 -13.77 23.87 10.81
CA GLN A 211 -15.06 23.19 10.75
C GLN A 211 -14.97 21.73 11.22
N ARG A 212 -16.08 21.20 11.69
CA ARG A 212 -16.19 19.79 12.01
C ARG A 212 -16.07 18.95 10.74
N LEU A 213 -15.21 17.94 10.77
CA LEU A 213 -15.04 16.99 9.66
C LEU A 213 -16.23 16.04 9.58
N ALA A 214 -16.69 15.78 8.37
CA ALA A 214 -17.63 14.73 8.08
C ALA A 214 -16.96 13.35 8.17
N PHE A 215 -17.73 12.38 8.65
CA PHE A 215 -17.35 10.99 8.70
C PHE A 215 -18.41 10.13 8.00
N ARG A 216 -17.96 9.23 7.13
CA ARG A 216 -18.78 8.18 6.53
C ARG A 216 -18.11 6.82 6.79
N ALA A 217 -18.84 5.91 7.42
CA ALA A 217 -18.33 4.56 7.74
C ALA A 217 -18.07 3.75 6.46
N HIS A 218 -18.93 3.93 5.47
CA HIS A 218 -18.88 3.23 4.18
C HIS A 218 -19.12 4.22 3.05
N LEU A 219 -18.08 4.58 2.33
CA LEU A 219 -18.16 5.48 1.18
C LEU A 219 -17.61 4.78 -0.07
N GLY A 220 -18.25 5.07 -1.20
CA GLY A 220 -17.92 4.53 -2.51
C GLY A 220 -18.23 3.04 -2.66
N THR A 221 -17.88 2.48 -3.79
CA THR A 221 -18.04 1.05 -4.10
C THR A 221 -17.13 0.16 -3.24
N ARG A 222 -15.98 0.68 -2.84
CA ARG A 222 -15.01 0.02 -1.96
C ARG A 222 -15.44 0.03 -0.49
N LYS A 223 -16.53 0.72 -0.12
CA LYS A 223 -17.12 0.80 1.23
C LYS A 223 -16.09 1.10 2.32
N ARG A 224 -15.19 2.08 2.07
CA ARG A 224 -14.13 2.43 3.01
C ARG A 224 -14.50 3.69 3.81
N ARG A 225 -14.03 3.73 5.07
CA ARG A 225 -14.20 4.92 5.92
C ARG A 225 -13.63 6.16 5.26
N ALA A 226 -14.37 7.25 5.27
CA ALA A 226 -13.96 8.55 4.77
C ALA A 226 -14.05 9.61 5.86
N PHE A 227 -13.05 10.48 5.88
CA PHE A 227 -12.96 11.67 6.71
C PHE A 227 -12.68 12.85 5.78
N PHE A 228 -13.51 13.87 5.78
CA PHE A 228 -13.38 14.98 4.84
C PHE A 228 -14.06 16.24 5.38
N CYS A 229 -13.73 17.39 4.81
CA CYS A 229 -14.34 18.67 5.16
C CYS A 229 -15.32 19.09 4.03
N GLU A 230 -16.60 19.15 4.34
CA GLU A 230 -17.64 19.53 3.38
C GLU A 230 -17.48 20.98 2.90
N ARG A 231 -16.85 21.85 3.70
CA ARG A 231 -16.64 23.27 3.34
C ARG A 231 -15.42 23.48 2.42
N CYS A 232 -14.29 22.87 2.75
CA CYS A 232 -13.03 23.16 2.03
C CYS A 232 -12.73 22.20 0.87
N GLN A 233 -13.45 21.07 0.77
CA GLN A 233 -13.32 20.11 -0.33
C GLN A 233 -14.52 20.25 -1.28
N LYS A 234 -14.25 20.73 -2.49
CA LYS A 234 -15.28 20.98 -3.51
C LYS A 234 -15.75 19.68 -4.13
N LEU A 235 -17.07 19.53 -4.25
CA LEU A 235 -17.71 18.47 -5.01
C LEU A 235 -17.74 18.84 -6.50
N TYR A 236 -17.32 17.89 -7.36
CA TYR A 236 -17.35 17.95 -8.81
C TYR A 236 -18.20 16.78 -9.32
N GLN A 237 -19.33 17.10 -9.98
CA GLN A 237 -20.27 16.16 -10.55
C GLN A 237 -20.66 16.58 -11.97
#